data_9f96c622e53c991605c022f46fcc04e6
#
_entry.id   9f96c622e53c991605c022f46fcc04e6
#
_cell.length_a   1.000
_cell.length_b   1.000
_cell.length_c   1.000
_cell.angle_alpha   90.00
_cell.angle_beta   90.00
_cell.angle_gamma   90.00
#
_symmetry.space_group_name_H-M   'P 1'
#
loop_
_entity.id
_entity.type
_entity.pdbx_description
1 polymer ?
#
loop_
_entity_poly.entity_id
_entity_poly.type
_entity_poly.pdbx_seq_one_letter_code
_entity_poly.pdbx_strand_id
1 'polypeptide(L)'
;GFERLIHVCGRLKSRGYHFHLLILGKGELYEDLAEQVVDEHLLDSVQLLGFRDNPYPYMAAADLYVCPSYVEGFSTVVSEAVVLETPVVTTDCSGMREILGDSEYGLITQNTEESLFEGLRTMLDKPEVYQYYQQRVRERAPFFYMEERLKA
;
A
#
# COMPACT_ATOMS: atom_id res chain seq x y z
N GLY A 1 6.01 4.71 -8.59
CA GLY A 1 6.53 4.85 -7.22
C GLY A 1 7.08 3.60 -6.59
N PHE A 2 7.10 2.46 -7.31
CA PHE A 2 7.60 1.21 -6.74
C PHE A 2 9.10 1.28 -6.40
N GLU A 3 9.90 1.98 -7.20
CA GLU A 3 11.32 2.16 -6.90
C GLU A 3 11.52 2.88 -5.58
N ARG A 4 10.68 3.84 -5.28
CA ARG A 4 10.68 4.57 -4.01
C ARG A 4 10.27 3.66 -2.85
N LEU A 5 9.24 2.84 -3.07
CA LEU A 5 8.79 1.89 -2.05
C LEU A 5 9.86 0.84 -1.73
N ILE A 6 10.52 0.30 -2.76
CA ILE A 6 11.60 -0.66 -2.56
C ILE A 6 12.74 -0.04 -1.75
N HIS A 7 13.10 1.20 -2.06
CA HIS A 7 14.13 1.92 -1.32
C HIS A 7 13.74 2.14 0.14
N VAL A 8 12.48 2.50 0.40
CA VAL A 8 11.94 2.62 1.76
C VAL A 8 12.02 1.28 2.49
N CYS A 9 11.71 0.18 1.82
CA CYS A 9 11.83 -1.16 2.39
C CYS A 9 13.29 -1.49 2.76
N GLY A 10 14.25 -1.07 1.94
CA GLY A 10 15.67 -1.22 2.28
C GLY A 10 16.03 -0.48 3.56
N ARG A 11 15.52 0.73 3.72
CA ARG A 11 15.73 1.53 4.94
C ARG A 11 15.10 0.86 6.17
N LEU A 12 13.89 0.32 6.02
CA LEU A 12 13.22 -0.38 7.12
C LEU A 12 13.99 -1.65 7.51
N LYS A 13 14.42 -2.44 6.54
CA LYS A 13 15.17 -3.66 6.80
C LYS A 13 16.48 -3.36 7.52
N SER A 14 17.19 -2.31 7.12
CA SER A 14 18.45 -1.92 7.75
C SER A 14 18.29 -1.50 9.21
N ARG A 15 17.07 -1.14 9.61
CA ARG A 15 16.73 -0.78 11.00
C ARG A 15 16.14 -1.95 11.79
N GLY A 16 16.14 -3.16 11.22
CA GLY A 16 15.72 -4.36 11.91
C GLY A 16 14.24 -4.72 11.79
N TYR A 17 13.50 -4.05 10.93
CA TYR A 17 12.09 -4.39 10.70
C TYR A 17 11.97 -5.65 9.86
N HIS A 18 11.01 -6.50 10.21
CA HIS A 18 10.68 -7.71 9.46
C HIS A 18 9.35 -7.51 8.73
N PHE A 19 9.35 -7.79 7.44
CA PHE A 19 8.17 -7.64 6.59
C PHE A 19 8.35 -8.44 5.30
N HIS A 20 7.26 -8.64 4.61
CA HIS A 20 7.25 -9.16 3.24
C HIS A 20 6.46 -8.22 2.35
N LEU A 21 7.09 -7.73 1.30
CA LEU A 21 6.44 -6.89 0.29
C LEU A 21 6.21 -7.72 -0.96
N LEU A 22 4.96 -7.74 -1.42
CA LEU A 22 4.59 -8.35 -2.69
C LEU A 22 4.19 -7.25 -3.66
N ILE A 23 4.83 -7.22 -4.80
CA ILE A 23 4.49 -6.28 -5.89
C ILE A 23 3.92 -7.09 -7.03
N LEU A 24 2.64 -6.80 -7.37
CA LEU A 24 1.94 -7.43 -8.48
C LEU A 24 1.92 -6.47 -9.66
N GLY A 25 1.97 -7.05 -10.85
CA GLY A 25 1.93 -6.29 -12.08
C GLY A 25 3.19 -6.53 -12.89
N LYS A 26 3.05 -6.27 -14.19
CA LYS A 26 4.15 -6.42 -15.13
C LYS A 26 4.19 -5.17 -16.01
N GLY A 27 5.31 -4.49 -16.03
CA GLY A 27 5.48 -3.28 -16.81
C GLY A 27 6.92 -3.12 -17.26
N GLU A 28 7.19 -2.04 -17.95
CA GLU A 28 8.50 -1.74 -18.51
C GLU A 28 9.59 -1.68 -17.45
N LEU A 29 9.24 -1.32 -16.21
CA LEU A 29 10.20 -1.17 -15.11
C LEU A 29 10.44 -2.47 -14.34
N TYR A 30 9.81 -3.58 -14.73
CA TYR A 30 9.92 -4.83 -13.98
C TYR A 30 11.38 -5.28 -13.78
N GLU A 31 12.17 -5.25 -14.86
CA GLU A 31 13.58 -5.66 -14.80
C GLU A 31 14.41 -4.70 -13.95
N ASP A 32 14.15 -3.39 -14.06
CA ASP A 32 14.83 -2.39 -13.24
C ASP A 32 14.51 -2.59 -11.76
N LEU A 33 13.25 -2.89 -11.44
CA LEU A 33 12.85 -3.16 -10.06
C LEU A 33 13.49 -4.44 -9.53
N ALA A 34 13.56 -5.48 -10.35
CA ALA A 34 14.22 -6.74 -9.98
C ALA A 34 15.70 -6.52 -9.68
N GLU A 35 16.38 -5.72 -10.49
CA GLU A 35 17.76 -5.36 -10.26
C GLU A 35 17.93 -4.56 -8.96
N GLN A 36 17.04 -3.62 -8.71
CA GLN A 36 17.04 -2.82 -7.49
C GLN A 36 16.88 -3.70 -6.24
N VAL A 37 15.99 -4.69 -6.29
CA VAL A 37 15.78 -5.62 -5.18
C VAL A 37 17.08 -6.38 -4.87
N VAL A 38 17.81 -6.81 -5.89
CA VAL A 38 19.10 -7.48 -5.72
C VAL A 38 20.13 -6.51 -5.14
N ASP A 39 20.25 -5.32 -5.73
CA ASP A 39 21.26 -4.32 -5.35
C ASP A 39 21.07 -3.84 -3.91
N GLU A 40 19.84 -3.76 -3.44
CA GLU A 40 19.54 -3.35 -2.07
C GLU A 40 19.42 -4.52 -1.09
N HIS A 41 19.80 -5.73 -1.52
CA HIS A 41 19.82 -6.94 -0.68
C HIS A 41 18.44 -7.29 -0.09
N LEU A 42 17.38 -7.22 -0.91
CA LEU A 42 16.00 -7.39 -0.48
C LEU A 42 15.34 -8.66 -1.00
N LEU A 43 16.12 -9.61 -1.56
CA LEU A 43 15.54 -10.82 -2.16
C LEU A 43 14.71 -11.66 -1.18
N ASP A 44 15.02 -11.62 0.09
CA ASP A 44 14.29 -12.35 1.13
C ASP A 44 13.05 -11.61 1.66
N SER A 45 12.88 -10.35 1.31
CA SER A 45 11.83 -9.49 1.84
C SER A 45 10.89 -8.94 0.79
N VAL A 46 11.31 -8.85 -0.47
CA VAL A 46 10.54 -8.26 -1.57
C VAL A 46 10.43 -9.27 -2.70
N GLN A 47 9.19 -9.58 -3.11
CA GLN A 47 8.91 -10.45 -4.24
C GLN A 47 8.15 -9.69 -5.31
N LEU A 48 8.65 -9.79 -6.54
CA LEU A 48 7.97 -9.28 -7.73
C LEU A 48 7.21 -10.45 -8.34
N LEU A 49 5.90 -10.46 -8.19
CA LEU A 49 5.06 -11.60 -8.60
C LEU A 49 4.65 -11.54 -10.07
N GLY A 50 4.86 -10.40 -10.75
CA GLY A 50 4.40 -10.20 -12.10
C GLY A 50 2.88 -10.06 -12.16
N PHE A 51 2.33 -10.21 -13.35
CA PHE A 51 0.90 -10.08 -13.57
C PHE A 51 0.14 -11.24 -12.92
N ARG A 52 -0.99 -10.92 -12.30
CA ARG A 52 -1.94 -11.91 -11.77
C ARG A 52 -3.34 -11.51 -12.23
N ASP A 53 -4.10 -12.45 -12.79
CA ASP A 53 -5.46 -12.20 -13.26
C ASP A 53 -6.37 -11.72 -12.15
N ASN A 54 -6.19 -12.26 -10.95
CA ASN A 54 -6.99 -11.89 -9.80
C ASN A 54 -6.07 -11.48 -8.64
N PRO A 55 -5.87 -10.17 -8.45
CA PRO A 55 -5.01 -9.68 -7.36
C PRO A 55 -5.70 -9.71 -5.98
N TYR A 56 -7.02 -9.85 -5.93
CA TYR A 56 -7.79 -9.66 -4.71
C TYR A 56 -7.43 -10.63 -3.58
N PRO A 57 -7.16 -11.92 -3.83
CA PRO A 57 -6.73 -12.80 -2.75
C PRO A 57 -5.44 -12.32 -2.06
N TYR A 58 -4.52 -11.76 -2.83
CA TYR A 58 -3.28 -11.21 -2.27
C TYR A 58 -3.57 -9.97 -1.41
N MET A 59 -4.42 -9.08 -1.91
CA MET A 59 -4.79 -7.87 -1.18
C MET A 59 -5.55 -8.20 0.10
N ALA A 60 -6.48 -9.15 0.03
CA ALA A 60 -7.29 -9.54 1.19
C ALA A 60 -6.45 -10.24 2.28
N ALA A 61 -5.43 -10.98 1.89
CA ALA A 61 -4.56 -11.69 2.81
C ALA A 61 -3.46 -10.80 3.39
N ALA A 62 -3.20 -9.64 2.79
CA ALA A 62 -2.16 -8.73 3.24
C ALA A 62 -2.56 -8.02 4.53
N ASP A 63 -1.58 -7.72 5.36
CA ASP A 63 -1.78 -6.90 6.55
C ASP A 63 -1.96 -5.43 6.20
N LEU A 64 -1.40 -5.00 5.07
CA LEU A 64 -1.36 -3.61 4.68
C LEU A 64 -1.29 -3.50 3.16
N TYR A 65 -2.05 -2.57 2.59
CA TYR A 65 -1.92 -2.18 1.19
C TYR A 65 -1.20 -0.83 1.12
N VAL A 66 -0.15 -0.74 0.29
CA VAL A 66 0.64 0.48 0.14
C VAL A 66 0.51 1.01 -1.28
N CYS A 67 0.14 2.28 -1.40
CA CYS A 67 0.09 2.99 -2.68
C CYS A 67 1.18 4.07 -2.68
N PRO A 68 2.33 3.83 -3.33
CA PRO A 68 3.46 4.76 -3.27
C PRO A 68 3.49 5.75 -4.45
N SER A 69 2.37 6.00 -5.07
CA SER A 69 2.29 6.76 -6.32
C SER A 69 2.74 8.20 -6.18
N TYR A 70 3.37 8.73 -7.23
CA TYR A 70 3.66 10.16 -7.34
C TYR A 70 2.43 10.94 -7.79
N VAL A 71 1.66 10.36 -8.70
CA VAL A 71 0.46 10.96 -9.27
C VAL A 71 -0.61 9.87 -9.42
N GLU A 72 -1.81 10.18 -9.00
CA GLU A 72 -2.99 9.33 -9.19
C GLU A 72 -4.19 10.21 -9.46
N GLY A 73 -5.11 9.71 -10.28
CA GLY A 73 -6.47 10.24 -10.30
C GLY A 73 -7.27 9.60 -9.17
N PHE A 74 -8.56 9.31 -9.37
CA PHE A 74 -9.30 8.51 -8.40
C PHE A 74 -8.77 7.07 -8.44
N SER A 75 -8.30 6.58 -7.30
CA SER A 75 -7.68 5.25 -7.26
C SER A 75 -8.72 4.16 -6.99
N THR A 76 -9.07 3.40 -8.03
CA THR A 76 -9.93 2.23 -7.87
C THR A 76 -9.26 1.16 -7.03
N VAL A 77 -7.94 1.01 -7.12
CA VAL A 77 -7.22 -0.02 -6.36
C VAL A 77 -7.25 0.26 -4.86
N VAL A 78 -7.11 1.54 -4.46
CA VAL A 78 -7.22 1.90 -3.04
C VAL A 78 -8.63 1.65 -2.54
N SER A 79 -9.67 2.01 -3.32
CA SER A 79 -11.04 1.72 -2.91
C SER A 79 -11.32 0.23 -2.84
N GLU A 80 -10.71 -0.58 -3.71
CA GLU A 80 -10.80 -2.04 -3.64
C GLU A 80 -10.15 -2.59 -2.37
N ALA A 81 -9.01 -2.04 -1.95
CA ALA A 81 -8.38 -2.43 -0.69
C ALA A 81 -9.30 -2.12 0.50
N VAL A 82 -9.98 -0.98 0.47
CA VAL A 82 -10.98 -0.62 1.50
C VAL A 82 -12.12 -1.62 1.53
N VAL A 83 -12.66 -1.99 0.36
CA VAL A 83 -13.74 -3.00 0.25
C VAL A 83 -13.30 -4.32 0.87
N LEU A 84 -12.05 -4.71 0.66
CA LEU A 84 -11.47 -5.93 1.22
C LEU A 84 -11.09 -5.80 2.70
N GLU A 85 -11.32 -4.63 3.29
CA GLU A 85 -11.00 -4.33 4.69
C GLU A 85 -9.51 -4.45 5.01
N THR A 86 -8.67 -4.15 4.03
CA THR A 86 -7.22 -4.12 4.19
C THR A 86 -6.77 -2.70 4.51
N PRO A 87 -6.09 -2.48 5.64
CA PRO A 87 -5.58 -1.14 5.97
C PRO A 87 -4.68 -0.58 4.88
N VAL A 88 -4.76 0.73 4.65
CA VAL A 88 -4.07 1.40 3.54
C VAL A 88 -3.10 2.44 4.06
N VAL A 89 -1.91 2.47 3.49
CA VAL A 89 -0.99 3.61 3.54
C VAL A 89 -0.80 4.11 2.12
N THR A 90 -1.04 5.38 1.88
CA THR A 90 -0.89 5.97 0.56
C THR A 90 -0.18 7.32 0.65
N THR A 91 0.57 7.66 -0.37
CA THR A 91 1.07 9.02 -0.56
C THR A 91 -0.10 9.94 -0.91
N ASP A 92 0.05 11.24 -0.63
CA ASP A 92 -0.98 12.25 -0.88
C ASP A 92 -1.08 12.53 -2.39
N CYS A 93 -2.10 11.94 -3.01
CA CYS A 93 -2.42 12.12 -4.41
C CYS A 93 -3.88 12.54 -4.54
N SER A 94 -4.23 13.11 -5.69
CA SER A 94 -5.60 13.50 -5.98
C SER A 94 -6.55 12.32 -5.81
N GLY A 95 -7.69 12.56 -5.17
CA GLY A 95 -8.73 11.54 -4.96
C GLY A 95 -8.55 10.68 -3.71
N MET A 96 -7.39 10.67 -3.07
CA MET A 96 -7.17 9.82 -1.89
C MET A 96 -8.02 10.28 -0.69
N ARG A 97 -8.19 11.59 -0.51
CA ARG A 97 -9.03 12.10 0.57
C ARG A 97 -10.50 11.78 0.38
N GLU A 98 -10.96 11.64 -0.85
CA GLU A 98 -12.33 11.21 -1.13
C GLU A 98 -12.58 9.79 -0.65
N ILE A 99 -11.56 8.93 -0.71
CA ILE A 99 -11.65 7.54 -0.28
C ILE A 99 -11.41 7.42 1.23
N LEU A 100 -10.38 8.08 1.73
CA LEU A 100 -9.85 7.86 3.08
C LEU A 100 -10.11 8.99 4.07
N GLY A 101 -10.75 10.08 3.65
CA GLY A 101 -10.87 11.28 4.48
C GLY A 101 -9.48 11.91 4.69
N ASP A 102 -9.34 12.73 5.70
CA ASP A 102 -8.05 13.30 6.10
C ASP A 102 -7.34 12.31 7.03
N SER A 103 -6.87 11.20 6.46
CA SER A 103 -6.26 10.10 7.22
C SER A 103 -7.19 9.48 8.27
N GLU A 104 -8.50 9.55 8.04
CA GLU A 104 -9.48 8.96 8.96
C GLU A 104 -9.59 7.46 8.77
N TYR A 105 -9.60 7.00 7.51
CA TYR A 105 -9.89 5.61 7.16
C TYR A 105 -8.68 4.87 6.59
N GLY A 106 -7.58 5.56 6.43
CA GLY A 106 -6.29 5.06 5.98
C GLY A 106 -5.27 6.16 6.18
N LEU A 107 -4.01 5.81 6.23
CA LEU A 107 -2.94 6.78 6.49
C LEU A 107 -2.49 7.41 5.16
N ILE A 108 -2.65 8.72 5.05
CA ILE A 108 -2.16 9.50 3.91
C ILE A 108 -0.87 10.20 4.35
N THR A 109 0.25 9.85 3.73
CA THR A 109 1.53 10.50 3.99
C THR A 109 1.73 11.66 3.00
N GLN A 110 2.69 12.54 3.29
CA GLN A 110 3.15 13.46 2.27
C GLN A 110 3.76 12.66 1.11
N ASN A 111 3.78 13.25 -0.08
CA ASN A 111 4.26 12.57 -1.28
C ASN A 111 5.78 12.68 -1.39
N THR A 112 6.48 12.21 -0.36
CA THR A 112 7.93 12.16 -0.28
C THR A 112 8.36 10.81 0.24
N GLU A 113 9.58 10.41 -0.09
CA GLU A 113 10.14 9.17 0.42
C GLU A 113 10.19 9.17 1.96
N GLU A 114 10.62 10.27 2.54
CA GLU A 114 10.75 10.37 4.00
C GLU A 114 9.42 10.20 4.71
N SER A 115 8.37 10.85 4.22
CA SER A 115 7.05 10.73 4.82
C SER A 115 6.48 9.33 4.65
N LEU A 116 6.69 8.70 3.49
CA LEU A 116 6.27 7.32 3.26
C LEU A 116 7.00 6.37 4.21
N PHE A 117 8.30 6.55 4.39
CA PHE A 117 9.10 5.77 5.34
C PHE A 117 8.53 5.91 6.76
N GLU A 118 8.27 7.13 7.22
CA GLU A 118 7.75 7.37 8.57
C GLU A 118 6.35 6.78 8.75
N GLY A 119 5.51 6.85 7.71
CA GLY A 119 4.17 6.26 7.76
C GLY A 119 4.22 4.74 7.91
N LEU A 120 5.04 4.08 7.11
CA LEU A 120 5.20 2.63 7.19
C LEU A 120 5.83 2.21 8.51
N ARG A 121 6.83 2.94 8.96
CA ARG A 121 7.46 2.67 10.25
C ARG A 121 6.45 2.78 11.39
N THR A 122 5.60 3.79 11.37
CA THR A 122 4.55 3.96 12.36
C THR A 122 3.61 2.76 12.41
N MET A 123 3.19 2.27 11.24
CA MET A 123 2.30 1.10 11.17
C MET A 123 2.98 -0.17 11.69
N LEU A 124 4.29 -0.29 11.52
CA LEU A 124 5.06 -1.45 12.02
C LEU A 124 5.39 -1.35 13.51
N ASP A 125 5.67 -0.14 14.00
CA ASP A 125 6.11 0.08 15.38
C ASP A 125 4.97 0.17 16.39
N LYS A 126 3.82 0.68 15.95
CA LYS A 126 2.73 1.05 16.86
C LYS A 126 1.50 0.20 16.61
N PRO A 127 1.37 -0.94 17.32
CA PRO A 127 0.19 -1.81 17.16
C PRO A 127 -1.13 -1.06 17.35
N GLU A 128 -1.18 -0.07 18.22
CA GLU A 128 -2.38 0.72 18.47
C GLU A 128 -2.80 1.55 17.25
N VAL A 129 -1.83 2.07 16.49
CA VAL A 129 -2.11 2.80 15.24
C VAL A 129 -2.61 1.84 14.16
N TYR A 130 -1.95 0.71 14.01
CA TYR A 130 -2.36 -0.31 13.07
C TYR A 130 -3.79 -0.80 13.36
N GLN A 131 -4.08 -1.10 14.62
CA GLN A 131 -5.40 -1.55 15.03
C GLN A 131 -6.47 -0.48 14.81
N TYR A 132 -6.13 0.78 15.04
CA TYR A 132 -7.00 1.91 14.74
C TYR A 132 -7.43 1.87 13.27
N TYR A 133 -6.47 1.73 12.35
CA TYR A 133 -6.78 1.69 10.91
C TYR A 133 -7.47 0.40 10.48
N GLN A 134 -7.20 -0.72 11.13
CA GLN A 134 -7.99 -1.95 10.89
C GLN A 134 -9.47 -1.72 11.17
N GLN A 135 -9.78 -1.04 12.26
CA GLN A 135 -11.16 -0.74 12.63
C GLN A 135 -11.77 0.29 11.68
N ARG A 136 -11.01 1.35 11.37
CA ARG A 136 -11.52 2.43 10.52
C ARG A 136 -11.79 1.98 9.09
N VAL A 137 -10.96 1.11 8.54
CA VAL A 137 -11.20 0.60 7.17
C VAL A 137 -12.48 -0.24 7.13
N ARG A 138 -12.76 -1.00 8.17
CA ARG A 138 -14.01 -1.77 8.29
C ARG A 138 -15.23 -0.86 8.32
N GLU A 139 -15.14 0.27 8.99
CA GLU A 139 -16.22 1.25 9.04
C GLU A 139 -16.45 1.92 7.69
N ARG A 140 -15.38 2.10 6.89
CA ARG A 140 -15.47 2.74 5.57
C ARG A 140 -15.94 1.80 4.47
N ALA A 141 -15.63 0.50 4.58
CA ALA A 141 -15.91 -0.48 3.53
C ALA A 141 -17.37 -0.48 3.05
N PRO A 142 -18.40 -0.43 3.92
CA PRO A 142 -19.80 -0.46 3.47
C PRO A 142 -20.18 0.67 2.53
N PHE A 143 -19.54 1.81 2.63
CA PHE A 143 -19.78 2.93 1.72
C PHE A 143 -19.52 2.55 0.26
N PHE A 144 -18.45 1.78 0.02
CA PHE A 144 -18.07 1.34 -1.32
C PHE A 144 -18.85 0.12 -1.80
N TYR A 145 -19.38 -0.71 -0.91
CA TYR A 145 -20.26 -1.81 -1.28
C TYR A 145 -21.50 -1.31 -2.03
N MET A 146 -22.09 -0.21 -1.57
CA MET A 146 -23.26 0.35 -2.20
C MET A 146 -22.96 0.88 -3.60
N GLU A 147 -21.81 1.53 -3.78
CA GLU A 147 -21.39 1.99 -5.09
C GLU A 147 -21.20 0.86 -6.08
N GLU A 148 -20.58 -0.24 -5.65
CA GLU A 148 -20.40 -1.41 -6.50
C GLU A 148 -21.73 -2.03 -6.93
N ARG A 149 -22.73 -2.06 -6.05
CA ARG A 149 -24.07 -2.54 -6.39
C ARG A 149 -24.75 -1.67 -7.42
N LEU A 150 -24.53 -0.35 -7.35
CA LEU A 150 -25.12 0.58 -8.29
C LEU A 150 -24.45 0.52 -9.67
N LYS A 151 -23.20 0.08 -9.74
CA LYS A 151 -22.47 -0.10 -10.99
C LYS A 151 -22.79 -1.45 -11.67
N ALA A 152 -23.25 -2.41 -10.91
CA ALA A 152 -23.64 -3.70 -11.43
C ALA A 152 -25.00 -3.57 -12.11
#